data_456b95305bca0d2e70c8b39d6c675dbe
#
_entry.id   456b95305bca0d2e70c8b39d6c675dbe
#
_cell.length_a   1.000
_cell.length_b   1.000
_cell.length_c   1.000
_cell.angle_alpha   90.00
_cell.angle_beta   90.00
_cell.angle_gamma   90.00
#
_symmetry.space_group_name_H-M   'P 1'
#
loop_
_entity.id
_entity.type
_entity.pdbx_description
1 polymer ?
#
loop_
_entity_poly.entity_id
_entity_poly.type
_entity_poly.pdbx_seq_one_letter_code
_entity_poly.pdbx_strand_id
1 'polypeptide(L)'
;MGFDERFAISRRVVEKLHPGRSRELAKPVTVGWAETAYSGGSSVHWAPAQRSTDYAILCGSHGRLHLAGEHMSYLTGWQEGAVLSAQETVRSISAQQSARAYGRVERREVGGQQTLPQD
;
A
#
# COMPACT_ATOMS: atom_id res chain seq x y z
N MET A 1 9.10 -11.21 23.10
CA MET A 1 9.28 -12.68 23.09
C MET A 1 10.59 -13.01 22.40
N GLY A 2 11.48 -13.70 23.09
CA GLY A 2 12.83 -14.04 22.59
C GLY A 2 12.81 -15.09 21.48
N PHE A 3 13.96 -15.24 20.80
CA PHE A 3 14.12 -16.22 19.70
C PHE A 3 13.86 -17.66 20.16
N ASP A 4 14.49 -18.07 21.27
CA ASP A 4 14.35 -19.45 21.78
C ASP A 4 12.92 -19.78 22.21
N GLU A 5 12.22 -18.80 22.77
CA GLU A 5 10.82 -18.96 23.15
C GLU A 5 9.91 -19.15 21.94
N ARG A 6 10.12 -18.37 20.87
CA ARG A 6 9.39 -18.53 19.59
C ARG A 6 9.65 -19.91 18.99
N PHE A 7 10.89 -20.36 19.01
CA PHE A 7 11.26 -21.68 18.49
C PHE A 7 10.64 -22.82 19.32
N ALA A 8 10.66 -22.69 20.65
CA ALA A 8 10.01 -23.66 21.53
C ALA A 8 8.49 -23.75 21.30
N ILE A 9 7.82 -22.62 21.04
CA ILE A 9 6.40 -22.59 20.67
C ILE A 9 6.18 -23.31 19.35
N SER A 10 6.97 -23.00 18.32
CA SER A 10 6.87 -23.63 16.99
C SER A 10 7.03 -25.15 17.09
N ARG A 11 8.00 -25.63 17.87
CA ARG A 11 8.18 -27.08 18.11
C ARG A 11 6.99 -27.71 18.78
N ARG A 12 6.37 -27.07 19.78
CA ARG A 12 5.15 -27.57 20.44
C ARG A 12 3.97 -27.63 19.47
N VAL A 13 3.81 -26.63 18.59
CA VAL A 13 2.75 -26.63 17.57
C VAL A 13 2.95 -27.76 16.58
N VAL A 14 4.19 -27.95 16.08
CA VAL A 14 4.50 -29.07 15.16
C VAL A 14 4.28 -30.41 15.84
N GLU A 15 4.69 -30.59 17.11
CA GLU A 15 4.44 -31.83 17.84
C GLU A 15 2.94 -32.13 17.98
N LYS A 16 2.12 -31.09 18.18
CA LYS A 16 0.66 -31.23 18.29
C LYS A 16 0.01 -31.60 16.96
N LEU A 17 0.47 -31.04 15.85
CA LEU A 17 -0.09 -31.29 14.51
C LEU A 17 0.50 -32.57 13.87
N HIS A 18 1.77 -32.88 14.17
CA HIS A 18 2.54 -33.96 13.61
C HIS A 18 3.33 -34.66 14.71
N PRO A 19 2.70 -35.55 15.50
CA PRO A 19 3.36 -36.19 16.64
C PRO A 19 4.67 -36.89 16.24
N GLY A 20 5.72 -36.69 17.05
CA GLY A 20 7.05 -37.22 16.84
C GLY A 20 7.93 -36.48 15.83
N ARG A 21 7.38 -35.45 15.14
CA ARG A 21 8.13 -34.70 14.12
C ARG A 21 8.83 -33.44 14.62
N SER A 22 8.53 -32.96 15.81
CA SER A 22 9.13 -31.73 16.34
C SER A 22 10.66 -31.78 16.45
N ARG A 23 11.24 -32.99 16.61
CA ARG A 23 12.68 -33.22 16.65
C ARG A 23 13.38 -33.00 15.31
N GLU A 24 12.62 -33.03 14.18
CA GLU A 24 13.15 -32.80 12.85
C GLU A 24 13.35 -31.31 12.55
N LEU A 25 12.75 -30.43 13.36
CA LEU A 25 12.93 -28.99 13.24
C LEU A 25 14.35 -28.61 13.70
N ALA A 26 15.13 -28.10 12.77
CA ALA A 26 16.49 -27.62 13.00
C ALA A 26 16.72 -26.28 12.29
N LYS A 27 17.75 -25.54 12.72
CA LYS A 27 18.17 -24.28 12.10
C LYS A 27 17.03 -23.27 11.96
N PRO A 28 16.37 -22.88 13.05
CA PRO A 28 15.25 -21.95 12.99
C PRO A 28 15.71 -20.58 12.49
N VAL A 29 14.87 -19.96 11.66
CA VAL A 29 15.04 -18.59 11.21
C VAL A 29 13.79 -17.79 11.62
N THR A 30 13.98 -16.59 12.12
CA THR A 30 12.89 -15.68 12.43
C THR A 30 13.24 -14.27 11.98
N VAL A 31 12.25 -13.56 11.44
CA VAL A 31 12.36 -12.15 11.10
C VAL A 31 11.32 -11.38 11.88
N GLY A 32 11.78 -10.40 12.66
CA GLY A 32 10.92 -9.46 13.37
C GLY A 32 10.64 -8.24 12.49
N TRP A 33 9.58 -8.27 11.69
CA TRP A 33 9.26 -7.17 10.78
C TRP A 33 9.00 -5.85 11.52
N ALA A 34 8.46 -5.89 12.74
CA ALA A 34 8.28 -4.69 13.57
C ALA A 34 9.62 -4.06 14.01
N GLU A 35 10.68 -4.86 14.07
CA GLU A 35 12.03 -4.43 14.46
C GLU A 35 12.90 -4.12 13.23
N THR A 36 12.40 -4.40 12.02
CA THR A 36 13.11 -4.13 10.76
C THR A 36 12.95 -2.66 10.40
N ALA A 37 14.08 -1.98 10.17
CA ALA A 37 14.07 -0.57 9.79
C ALA A 37 13.16 -0.31 8.57
N TYR A 38 12.35 0.74 8.66
CA TYR A 38 11.38 1.17 7.65
C TYR A 38 10.19 0.22 7.40
N SER A 39 10.12 -0.94 8.06
CA SER A 39 8.98 -1.87 7.90
C SER A 39 7.85 -1.58 8.87
N GLY A 40 8.17 -1.36 10.16
CA GLY A 40 7.18 -1.09 11.22
C GLY A 40 6.21 -2.23 11.52
N GLY A 41 6.22 -3.31 10.74
CA GLY A 41 5.35 -4.47 10.85
C GLY A 41 5.32 -5.28 9.55
N SER A 42 4.54 -6.35 9.53
CA SER A 42 4.39 -7.25 8.37
C SER A 42 3.24 -6.86 7.44
N SER A 43 2.24 -6.19 7.96
CA SER A 43 1.07 -5.72 7.22
C SER A 43 0.31 -4.69 8.04
N VAL A 44 -0.54 -3.89 7.40
CA VAL A 44 -1.43 -2.97 8.10
C VAL A 44 -2.74 -3.67 8.49
N HIS A 45 -3.26 -3.30 9.65
CA HIS A 45 -4.61 -3.66 10.06
C HIS A 45 -5.47 -2.39 10.18
N TRP A 46 -6.44 -2.24 9.31
CA TRP A 46 -7.39 -1.15 9.34
C TRP A 46 -8.59 -1.51 10.22
N ALA A 47 -8.74 -0.85 11.35
CA ALA A 47 -9.98 -0.95 12.11
C ALA A 47 -11.17 -0.41 11.29
N PRO A 48 -12.41 -0.90 11.50
CA PRO A 48 -13.58 -0.46 10.72
C PRO A 48 -13.76 1.06 10.69
N ALA A 49 -13.58 1.74 11.81
CA ALA A 49 -13.67 3.20 11.90
C ALA A 49 -12.58 3.91 11.05
N GLN A 50 -11.36 3.39 11.02
CA GLN A 50 -10.25 3.95 10.26
C GLN A 50 -10.41 3.76 8.75
N ARG A 51 -11.15 2.74 8.30
CA ARG A 51 -11.43 2.53 6.86
C ARG A 51 -12.28 3.64 6.26
N SER A 52 -13.21 4.21 7.02
CA SER A 52 -14.06 5.30 6.57
C SER A 52 -13.41 6.68 6.68
N THR A 53 -12.33 6.81 7.41
CA THR A 53 -11.61 8.08 7.66
C THR A 53 -10.20 8.04 7.06
N ASP A 54 -9.24 7.55 7.82
CA ASP A 54 -7.81 7.62 7.50
C ASP A 54 -7.45 6.90 6.20
N TYR A 55 -7.99 5.68 6.00
CA TYR A 55 -7.78 4.91 4.77
C TYR A 55 -8.31 5.65 3.54
N ALA A 56 -9.52 6.20 3.62
CA ALA A 56 -10.12 6.95 2.52
C ALA A 56 -9.29 8.19 2.16
N ILE A 57 -8.76 8.89 3.15
CA ILE A 57 -7.86 10.04 2.95
C ILE A 57 -6.57 9.59 2.27
N LEU A 58 -5.93 8.53 2.77
CA LEU A 58 -4.64 8.05 2.26
C LEU A 58 -4.74 7.45 0.85
N CYS A 59 -5.88 6.86 0.47
CA CYS A 59 -6.13 6.38 -0.89
C CYS A 59 -6.33 7.53 -1.88
N GLY A 60 -6.66 8.73 -1.40
CA GLY A 60 -6.78 9.93 -2.22
C GLY A 60 -5.42 10.44 -2.69
N SER A 61 -5.43 11.22 -3.77
CA SER A 61 -4.24 11.94 -4.22
C SER A 61 -4.10 13.28 -3.50
N HIS A 62 -2.92 13.57 -3.00
CA HIS A 62 -2.59 14.84 -2.36
C HIS A 62 -1.66 15.66 -3.25
N GLY A 63 -2.21 16.37 -4.21
CA GLY A 63 -1.46 17.10 -5.21
C GLY A 63 -0.68 16.16 -6.14
N ARG A 64 0.63 16.03 -5.92
CA ARG A 64 1.53 15.12 -6.67
C ARG A 64 1.92 13.88 -5.88
N LEU A 65 1.47 13.77 -4.64
CA LEU A 65 1.73 12.63 -3.78
C LEU A 65 0.62 11.58 -3.98
N HIS A 66 1.04 10.37 -4.24
CA HIS A 66 0.19 9.19 -4.37
C HIS A 66 0.78 8.06 -3.55
N LEU A 67 -0.06 7.29 -2.88
CA LEU A 67 0.34 6.13 -2.09
C LEU A 67 -0.16 4.86 -2.78
N ALA A 68 0.69 3.85 -2.81
CA ALA A 68 0.35 2.52 -3.32
C ALA A 68 1.01 1.44 -2.48
N GLY A 69 0.39 0.28 -2.40
CA GLY A 69 0.87 -0.86 -1.64
C GLY A 69 -0.30 -1.69 -1.10
N GLU A 70 -0.02 -2.85 -0.51
CA GLU A 70 -1.06 -3.71 0.04
C GLU A 70 -1.91 -3.01 1.12
N HIS A 71 -1.27 -2.11 1.88
CA HIS A 71 -1.90 -1.30 2.91
C HIS A 71 -2.92 -0.29 2.37
N MET A 72 -2.87 0.05 1.06
CA MET A 72 -3.83 0.87 0.35
C MET A 72 -4.85 0.02 -0.43
N SER A 73 -5.16 -1.19 0.03
CA SER A 73 -6.15 -2.07 -0.56
C SER A 73 -7.05 -2.71 0.49
N TYR A 74 -8.12 -3.36 0.06
CA TYR A 74 -8.94 -4.20 0.93
C TYR A 74 -8.30 -5.56 1.24
N LEU A 75 -7.30 -5.96 0.45
CA LEU A 75 -6.56 -7.21 0.58
C LEU A 75 -5.20 -6.94 1.24
N THR A 76 -5.21 -6.43 2.48
CA THR A 76 -3.99 -6.18 3.24
C THR A 76 -3.22 -7.46 3.52
N GLY A 77 -1.89 -7.40 3.47
CA GLY A 77 -1.02 -8.56 3.67
C GLY A 77 -0.88 -9.48 2.46
N TRP A 78 -1.50 -9.15 1.30
CA TRP A 78 -1.46 -9.94 0.08
C TRP A 78 -0.81 -9.20 -1.08
N GLN A 79 -0.06 -9.93 -1.90
CA GLN A 79 0.55 -9.38 -3.13
C GLN A 79 -0.52 -8.85 -4.09
N GLU A 80 -1.65 -9.53 -4.21
CA GLU A 80 -2.80 -9.09 -4.99
C GLU A 80 -3.27 -7.69 -4.58
N GLY A 81 -3.35 -7.43 -3.28
CA GLY A 81 -3.69 -6.11 -2.75
C GLY A 81 -2.71 -5.03 -3.20
N ALA A 82 -1.42 -5.33 -3.23
CA ALA A 82 -0.40 -4.40 -3.70
C ALA A 82 -0.57 -4.08 -5.20
N VAL A 83 -0.84 -5.10 -6.03
CA VAL A 83 -1.07 -4.94 -7.48
C VAL A 83 -2.32 -4.10 -7.75
N LEU A 84 -3.44 -4.41 -7.10
CA LEU A 84 -4.70 -3.67 -7.25
C LEU A 84 -4.53 -2.19 -6.88
N SER A 85 -3.89 -1.92 -5.76
CA SER A 85 -3.61 -0.55 -5.31
C SER A 85 -2.70 0.20 -6.29
N ALA A 86 -1.66 -0.45 -6.81
CA ALA A 86 -0.77 0.16 -7.80
C ALA A 86 -1.52 0.50 -9.10
N GLN A 87 -2.37 -0.38 -9.60
CA GLN A 87 -3.18 -0.14 -10.80
C GLN A 87 -4.12 1.07 -10.60
N GLU A 88 -4.79 1.17 -9.46
CA GLU A 88 -5.68 2.29 -9.16
C GLU A 88 -4.90 3.61 -9.06
N THR A 89 -3.74 3.59 -8.43
CA THR A 89 -2.85 4.75 -8.35
C THR A 89 -2.41 5.22 -9.73
N VAL A 90 -2.02 4.31 -10.63
CA VAL A 90 -1.64 4.67 -12.02
C VAL A 90 -2.82 5.25 -12.79
N ARG A 91 -4.03 4.69 -12.65
CA ARG A 91 -5.24 5.26 -13.27
C ARG A 91 -5.51 6.69 -12.79
N SER A 92 -5.40 6.92 -11.48
CA SER A 92 -5.57 8.26 -10.88
C SER A 92 -4.55 9.27 -11.42
N ILE A 93 -3.27 8.90 -11.50
CA ILE A 93 -2.21 9.74 -12.08
C ILE A 93 -2.52 10.08 -13.54
N SER A 94 -2.87 9.09 -14.34
CA SER A 94 -3.18 9.26 -15.78
C SER A 94 -4.37 10.19 -15.98
N ALA A 95 -5.44 10.03 -15.19
CA ALA A 95 -6.61 10.89 -15.24
C ALA A 95 -6.27 12.34 -14.89
N GLN A 96 -5.46 12.56 -13.85
CA GLN A 96 -5.01 13.92 -13.46
C GLN A 96 -4.15 14.58 -14.56
N GLN A 97 -3.26 13.83 -15.20
CA GLN A 97 -2.44 14.34 -16.30
C GLN A 97 -3.30 14.74 -17.50
N SER A 98 -4.26 13.91 -17.88
CA SER A 98 -5.21 14.19 -18.94
C SER A 98 -6.02 15.46 -18.66
N ALA A 99 -6.60 15.57 -17.46
CA ALA A 99 -7.35 16.76 -17.06
C ALA A 99 -6.52 18.06 -17.10
N ARG A 100 -5.24 17.98 -16.68
CA ARG A 100 -4.31 19.13 -16.77
C ARG A 100 -3.95 19.49 -18.21
N ALA A 101 -3.83 18.51 -19.10
CA ALA A 101 -3.56 18.73 -20.51
C ALA A 101 -4.74 19.44 -21.20
N TYR A 102 -5.97 18.96 -20.98
CA TYR A 102 -7.19 19.58 -21.52
C TYR A 102 -7.36 21.02 -21.01
N GLY A 103 -7.26 21.26 -19.70
CA GLY A 103 -7.38 22.62 -19.14
C GLY A 103 -6.26 23.58 -19.57
N ARG A 104 -5.14 23.08 -20.10
CA ARG A 104 -4.09 23.92 -20.70
C ARG A 104 -4.44 24.28 -22.15
N VAL A 105 -5.05 23.40 -22.90
CA VAL A 105 -5.52 23.65 -24.29
C VAL A 105 -6.60 24.72 -24.27
N GLU A 106 -7.64 24.57 -23.47
CA GLU A 106 -8.75 25.55 -23.35
C GLU A 106 -8.22 26.97 -22.98
N ARG A 107 -7.28 27.06 -22.02
CA ARG A 107 -6.69 28.35 -21.66
C ARG A 107 -5.88 29.00 -22.78
N ARG A 108 -5.30 28.23 -23.68
CA ARG A 108 -4.58 28.76 -24.85
C ARG A 108 -5.53 29.31 -25.90
N GLU A 109 -6.65 28.62 -26.13
CA GLU A 109 -7.65 29.05 -27.13
C GLU A 109 -8.38 30.32 -26.69
N VAL A 110 -8.77 30.43 -25.41
CA VAL A 110 -9.42 31.62 -24.86
C VAL A 110 -8.46 32.84 -24.79
N GLY A 111 -7.17 32.61 -24.49
CA GLY A 111 -6.15 33.68 -24.46
C GLY A 111 -5.70 34.16 -25.83
N GLY A 112 -5.98 33.42 -26.91
CA GLY A 112 -5.61 33.80 -28.30
C GLY A 112 -6.62 34.69 -29.02
N GLN A 113 -7.80 34.97 -28.45
CA GLN A 113 -8.84 35.77 -29.09
C GLN A 113 -8.90 37.25 -28.70
N GLN A 114 -7.95 37.78 -27.98
CA GLN A 114 -7.91 39.20 -27.60
C GLN A 114 -6.72 39.95 -28.23
N THR A 115 -6.77 40.19 -29.53
CA THR A 115 -6.17 41.37 -30.17
C THR A 115 -6.82 41.57 -31.54
N LEU A 116 -7.99 42.23 -31.59
CA LEU A 116 -8.36 42.96 -32.78
C LEU A 116 -7.73 44.36 -32.70
N PRO A 117 -7.00 44.83 -33.70
CA PRO A 117 -6.59 46.24 -33.76
C PRO A 117 -7.82 47.07 -33.97
N GLN A 118 -7.99 48.09 -33.19
CA GLN A 118 -8.93 49.17 -33.46
C GLN A 118 -8.22 50.20 -34.35
N ASP A 119 -8.65 50.29 -35.57
CA ASP A 119 -8.37 51.44 -36.47
C ASP A 119 -9.13 52.67 -36.04
#